data_aa8d8f940aeaf6dbf520b5dc9b819102
#
_entry.id   aa8d8f940aeaf6dbf520b5dc9b819102
#
_cell.length_a   1.000
_cell.length_b   1.000
_cell.length_c   1.000
_cell.angle_alpha   90.00
_cell.angle_beta   90.00
_cell.angle_gamma   90.00
#
_symmetry.space_group_name_H-M   'P 1'
#
loop_
_entity.id
_entity.type
_entity.pdbx_description
1 polymer ?
#
loop_
_entity_poly.entity_id
_entity_poly.type
_entity_poly.pdbx_seq_one_letter_code
_entity_poly.pdbx_strand_id
1 'polypeptide(L)'
;MKLFNIKHRSDEVSFRQAVLQGLGRDQGLYFPHRFEALEDVKDLLQESFVPRSVAILRHLLGDEVEQSTLREMVFSAFDFPVETPEITPGVRALELFHGPSLAFKDFGARFMARCLGEFHDGGPMTILTATSGDTG
;
A
#
# COMPACT_ATOMS: atom_id res chain seq x y z
N MET A 1 -6.73 -9.32 -7.96
CA MET A 1 -7.48 -9.45 -6.67
C MET A 1 -8.86 -8.83 -6.83
N LYS A 2 -9.95 -9.50 -6.35
CA LYS A 2 -11.28 -8.87 -6.28
C LYS A 2 -11.52 -8.27 -4.91
N LEU A 3 -11.99 -7.03 -4.90
CA LEU A 3 -12.33 -6.27 -3.71
C LEU A 3 -13.83 -6.01 -3.70
N PHE A 4 -14.43 -5.97 -2.52
CA PHE A 4 -15.84 -5.61 -2.34
C PHE A 4 -15.99 -4.34 -1.52
N ASN A 5 -17.06 -3.59 -1.79
CA ASN A 5 -17.43 -2.44 -0.97
C ASN A 5 -17.98 -2.92 0.38
N ILE A 6 -17.38 -2.47 1.49
CA ILE A 6 -17.77 -2.90 2.84
C ILE A 6 -19.24 -2.58 3.17
N LYS A 7 -19.80 -1.53 2.58
CA LYS A 7 -21.21 -1.15 2.76
C LYS A 7 -22.14 -1.86 1.80
N HIS A 8 -21.62 -2.33 0.66
CA HIS A 8 -22.41 -2.98 -0.41
C HIS A 8 -21.62 -4.16 -0.96
N ARG A 9 -21.75 -5.32 -0.33
CA ARG A 9 -20.92 -6.50 -0.64
C ARG A 9 -21.06 -7.04 -2.06
N SER A 10 -22.14 -6.70 -2.75
CA SER A 10 -22.34 -7.05 -4.16
C SER A 10 -21.52 -6.18 -5.12
N ASP A 11 -21.02 -5.04 -4.66
CA ASP A 11 -20.24 -4.12 -5.49
C ASP A 11 -18.78 -4.57 -5.46
N GLU A 12 -18.39 -5.32 -6.48
CA GLU A 12 -17.03 -5.85 -6.65
C GLU A 12 -16.25 -5.05 -7.68
N VAL A 13 -14.99 -4.79 -7.39
CA VAL A 13 -14.07 -4.07 -8.26
C VAL A 13 -12.68 -4.74 -8.26
N SER A 14 -11.87 -4.45 -9.27
CA SER A 14 -10.44 -4.77 -9.26
C SER A 14 -9.66 -3.83 -8.35
N PHE A 15 -8.42 -4.16 -8.02
CA PHE A 15 -7.54 -3.24 -7.28
C PHE A 15 -7.34 -1.92 -8.04
N ARG A 16 -7.09 -1.97 -9.35
CA ARG A 16 -6.99 -0.78 -10.21
C ARG A 16 -8.23 0.11 -10.09
N GLN A 17 -9.42 -0.48 -10.20
CA GLN A 17 -10.67 0.27 -10.08
C GLN A 17 -10.84 0.90 -8.69
N ALA A 18 -10.52 0.16 -7.62
CA ALA A 18 -10.59 0.67 -6.26
C ALA A 18 -9.66 1.86 -6.04
N VAL A 19 -8.42 1.81 -6.54
CA VAL A 19 -7.46 2.90 -6.46
C VAL A 19 -7.96 4.15 -7.19
N LEU A 20 -8.46 3.99 -8.42
CA LEU A 20 -8.92 5.13 -9.23
C LEU A 20 -10.22 5.76 -8.68
N GLN A 21 -11.10 4.96 -8.06
CA GLN A 21 -12.33 5.45 -7.47
C GLN A 21 -12.13 6.07 -6.07
N GLY A 22 -11.12 5.59 -5.35
CA GLY A 22 -10.87 5.95 -3.95
C GLY A 22 -11.89 5.36 -2.99
N LEU A 23 -13.15 5.78 -3.08
CA LEU A 23 -14.26 5.28 -2.26
C LEU A 23 -15.36 4.68 -3.15
N GLY A 24 -15.98 3.64 -2.65
CA GLY A 24 -17.16 3.05 -3.27
C GLY A 24 -18.46 3.79 -2.93
N ARG A 25 -19.57 3.23 -3.40
CA ARG A 25 -20.91 3.74 -3.12
C ARG A 25 -21.10 3.96 -1.61
N ASP A 26 -21.74 5.07 -1.25
CA ASP A 26 -21.97 5.53 0.12
C ASP A 26 -20.68 5.70 0.94
N GLN A 27 -19.57 6.06 0.27
CA GLN A 27 -18.24 6.23 0.89
C GLN A 27 -17.71 4.93 1.54
N GLY A 28 -18.08 3.77 1.00
CA GLY A 28 -17.62 2.48 1.48
C GLY A 28 -16.18 2.22 1.08
N LEU A 29 -15.38 1.69 2.00
CA LEU A 29 -14.02 1.23 1.72
C LEU A 29 -14.06 -0.10 0.96
N TYR A 30 -13.02 -0.35 0.19
CA TYR A 30 -12.84 -1.60 -0.51
C TYR A 30 -11.97 -2.57 0.29
N PHE A 31 -12.43 -3.82 0.39
CA PHE A 31 -11.74 -4.89 1.09
C PHE A 31 -11.66 -6.15 0.24
N PRO A 32 -10.61 -6.96 0.37
CA PRO A 32 -10.57 -8.28 -0.25
C PRO A 32 -11.56 -9.23 0.45
N HIS A 33 -12.14 -10.16 -0.30
CA HIS A 33 -13.02 -11.16 0.27
C HIS A 33 -12.33 -12.07 1.29
N ARG A 34 -11.05 -12.34 1.05
CA ARG A 34 -10.18 -13.11 1.95
C ARG A 34 -8.73 -12.70 1.74
N PHE A 35 -7.93 -12.91 2.76
CA PHE A 35 -6.48 -12.88 2.67
C PHE A 35 -5.98 -14.33 2.59
N GLU A 36 -5.26 -14.65 1.54
CA GLU A 36 -4.53 -15.90 1.46
C GLU A 36 -3.36 -15.87 2.43
N ALA A 37 -3.07 -17.00 3.07
CA ALA A 37 -1.89 -17.11 3.92
C ALA A 37 -0.61 -16.96 3.08
N LEU A 38 0.36 -16.24 3.61
CA LEU A 38 1.70 -16.22 3.04
C LEU A 38 2.37 -17.58 3.27
N GLU A 39 2.88 -18.16 2.21
CA GLU A 39 3.81 -19.29 2.27
C GLU A 39 5.21 -18.74 2.63
N ASP A 40 6.14 -19.58 3.00
CA ASP A 40 7.57 -19.24 3.19
C ASP A 40 7.85 -17.97 4.02
N VAL A 41 7.04 -17.72 5.05
CA VAL A 41 7.18 -16.54 5.93
C VAL A 41 8.59 -16.44 6.52
N LYS A 42 9.24 -17.58 6.80
CA LYS A 42 10.61 -17.60 7.35
C LYS A 42 11.63 -17.00 6.38
N ASP A 43 11.49 -17.29 5.10
CA ASP A 43 12.39 -16.76 4.07
C ASP A 43 12.10 -15.27 3.84
N LEU A 44 10.83 -14.87 3.83
CA LEU A 44 10.47 -13.47 3.77
C LEU A 44 11.04 -12.64 4.93
N LEU A 45 11.15 -13.22 6.11
CA LEU A 45 11.72 -12.54 7.28
C LEU A 45 13.25 -12.31 7.16
N GLN A 46 13.93 -13.04 6.29
CA GLN A 46 15.37 -12.82 6.01
C GLN A 46 15.60 -11.68 4.99
N GLU A 47 14.58 -11.37 4.19
CA GLU A 47 14.68 -10.29 3.22
C GLU A 47 14.70 -8.92 3.89
N SER A 48 15.38 -7.97 3.26
CA SER A 48 15.29 -6.56 3.66
C SER A 48 13.89 -5.98 3.38
N PHE A 49 13.57 -4.83 3.96
CA PHE A 49 12.24 -4.24 3.96
C PHE A 49 11.61 -4.11 2.56
N VAL A 50 12.34 -3.56 1.59
CA VAL A 50 11.79 -3.27 0.25
C VAL A 50 11.54 -4.55 -0.55
N PRO A 51 12.48 -5.50 -0.73
CA PRO A 51 12.20 -6.78 -1.36
C PRO A 51 11.08 -7.57 -0.70
N ARG A 52 11.03 -7.60 0.62
CA ARG A 52 9.93 -8.21 1.39
C ARG A 52 8.59 -7.57 1.05
N SER A 53 8.54 -6.24 0.96
CA SER A 53 7.34 -5.50 0.58
C SER A 53 6.86 -5.84 -0.83
N VAL A 54 7.79 -6.00 -1.78
CA VAL A 54 7.47 -6.45 -3.14
C VAL A 54 6.82 -7.84 -3.11
N ALA A 55 7.39 -8.78 -2.39
CA ALA A 55 6.87 -10.15 -2.30
C ALA A 55 5.46 -10.18 -1.66
N ILE A 56 5.26 -9.44 -0.57
CA ILE A 56 3.95 -9.34 0.10
C ILE A 56 2.91 -8.69 -0.82
N LEU A 57 3.26 -7.58 -1.46
CA LEU A 57 2.33 -6.90 -2.38
C LEU A 57 2.03 -7.74 -3.62
N ARG A 58 3.01 -8.48 -4.16
CA ARG A 58 2.79 -9.44 -5.23
C ARG A 58 1.79 -10.53 -4.82
N HIS A 59 1.96 -11.09 -3.62
CA HIS A 59 1.02 -12.08 -3.09
C HIS A 59 -0.41 -11.50 -2.95
N LEU A 60 -0.53 -10.28 -2.47
CA LEU A 60 -1.83 -9.64 -2.28
C LEU A 60 -2.50 -9.23 -3.60
N LEU A 61 -1.76 -8.65 -4.52
CA LEU A 61 -2.30 -8.08 -5.77
C LEU A 61 -2.43 -9.13 -6.89
N GLY A 62 -1.68 -10.22 -6.82
CA GLY A 62 -1.65 -11.22 -7.90
C GLY A 62 -1.11 -10.61 -9.20
N ASP A 63 -1.76 -10.92 -10.31
CA ASP A 63 -1.34 -10.48 -11.64
C ASP A 63 -1.95 -9.13 -12.09
N GLU A 64 -2.55 -8.36 -11.17
CA GLU A 64 -3.14 -7.06 -11.52
C GLU A 64 -2.12 -5.98 -11.86
N VAL A 65 -0.89 -6.15 -11.38
CA VAL A 65 0.24 -5.31 -11.72
C VAL A 65 1.37 -6.21 -12.20
N GLU A 66 1.98 -5.86 -13.32
CA GLU A 66 3.14 -6.59 -13.82
C GLU A 66 4.28 -6.56 -12.78
N GLN A 67 5.05 -7.65 -12.68
CA GLN A 67 6.02 -7.82 -11.59
C GLN A 67 7.14 -6.78 -11.60
N SER A 68 7.65 -6.42 -12.77
CA SER A 68 8.70 -5.40 -12.90
C SER A 68 8.17 -4.03 -12.48
N THR A 69 6.96 -3.68 -12.93
CA THR A 69 6.28 -2.44 -12.57
C THR A 69 6.02 -2.35 -11.07
N LEU A 70 5.48 -3.42 -10.46
CA LEU A 70 5.27 -3.47 -9.02
C LEU A 70 6.58 -3.26 -8.24
N ARG A 71 7.67 -3.88 -8.70
CA ARG A 71 8.98 -3.71 -8.10
C ARG A 71 9.44 -2.24 -8.14
N GLU A 72 9.35 -1.60 -9.30
CA GLU A 72 9.71 -0.19 -9.46
C GLU A 72 8.86 0.73 -8.59
N MET A 73 7.55 0.49 -8.54
CA MET A 73 6.62 1.23 -7.69
C MET A 73 7.02 1.15 -6.21
N VAL A 74 7.28 -0.07 -5.71
CA VAL A 74 7.65 -0.30 -4.31
C VAL A 74 9.00 0.31 -3.98
N PHE A 75 10.03 0.12 -4.83
CA PHE A 75 11.35 0.72 -4.63
C PHE A 75 11.29 2.24 -4.59
N SER A 76 10.47 2.86 -5.44
CA SER A 76 10.34 4.31 -5.48
C SER A 76 9.40 4.88 -4.40
N ALA A 77 8.49 4.07 -3.87
CA ALA A 77 7.61 4.49 -2.79
C ALA A 77 8.29 4.41 -1.42
N PHE A 78 9.12 3.37 -1.19
CA PHE A 78 9.72 3.06 0.11
C PHE A 78 11.24 3.28 0.08
N ASP A 79 11.67 4.47 -0.33
CA ASP A 79 13.07 4.89 -0.41
C ASP A 79 13.62 5.47 0.91
N PHE A 80 12.99 5.17 2.02
CA PHE A 80 13.35 5.59 3.37
C PHE A 80 13.41 4.39 4.33
N PRO A 81 14.18 4.48 5.42
CA PRO A 81 14.37 3.36 6.34
C PRO A 81 13.14 3.06 7.19
N VAL A 82 13.04 1.80 7.62
CA VAL A 82 12.15 1.36 8.70
C VAL A 82 13.03 0.80 9.80
N GLU A 83 12.99 1.42 10.96
CA GLU A 83 13.84 1.05 12.09
C GLU A 83 13.02 0.43 13.22
N THR A 84 13.67 -0.45 13.97
CA THR A 84 13.06 -1.13 15.11
C THR A 84 14.03 -1.15 16.30
N PRO A 85 14.39 0.04 16.86
CA PRO A 85 15.31 0.11 17.98
C PRO A 85 14.75 -0.59 19.22
N GLU A 86 15.63 -1.21 19.97
CA GLU A 86 15.30 -1.77 21.27
C GLU A 86 15.28 -0.67 22.31
N ILE A 87 14.14 -0.47 22.95
CA ILE A 87 13.94 0.59 23.96
C ILE A 87 14.34 0.07 25.35
N THR A 88 13.96 -1.16 25.65
CA THR A 88 14.39 -1.89 26.84
C THR A 88 14.50 -3.37 26.47
N PRO A 89 15.19 -4.22 27.28
CA PRO A 89 15.32 -5.63 26.97
C PRO A 89 13.99 -6.30 26.59
N GLY A 90 13.93 -6.82 25.37
CA GLY A 90 12.73 -7.50 24.83
C GLY A 90 11.60 -6.58 24.35
N VAL A 91 11.75 -5.25 24.41
CA VAL A 91 10.76 -4.28 23.89
C VAL A 91 11.37 -3.46 22.77
N ARG A 92 10.76 -3.50 21.59
CA ARG A 92 11.17 -2.73 20.43
C ARG A 92 10.11 -1.74 19.99
N ALA A 93 10.52 -0.57 19.53
CA ALA A 93 9.63 0.38 18.87
C ALA A 93 9.70 0.17 17.35
N LEU A 94 8.56 0.11 16.69
CA LEU A 94 8.49 0.19 15.22
C LEU A 94 8.37 1.67 14.85
N GLU A 95 9.46 2.24 14.30
CA GLU A 95 9.50 3.64 13.93
C GLU A 95 9.03 3.83 12.48
N LEU A 96 7.94 4.56 12.29
CA LEU A 96 7.31 4.77 10.99
C LEU A 96 7.39 6.24 10.52
N PHE A 97 8.30 7.02 11.09
CA PHE A 97 8.42 8.47 10.85
C PHE A 97 9.69 8.87 10.09
N HIS A 98 10.38 7.93 9.46
CA HIS A 98 11.62 8.22 8.71
C HIS A 98 11.38 8.63 7.25
N GLY A 99 10.14 8.71 6.81
CA GLY A 99 9.78 9.22 5.48
C GLY A 99 9.80 10.76 5.41
N PRO A 100 9.63 11.33 4.22
CA PRO A 100 9.80 12.78 3.99
C PRO A 100 8.82 13.67 4.76
N SER A 101 7.63 13.19 5.11
CA SER A 101 6.65 13.95 5.90
C SER A 101 6.81 13.74 7.42
N LEU A 102 7.74 12.89 7.84
CA LEU A 102 7.96 12.47 9.23
C LEU A 102 6.70 11.84 9.88
N ALA A 103 5.81 11.29 9.07
CA ALA A 103 4.58 10.63 9.51
C ALA A 103 4.45 9.23 8.86
N PHE A 104 3.81 8.29 9.56
CA PHE A 104 3.58 6.93 9.07
C PHE A 104 2.79 6.89 7.73
N LYS A 105 2.08 7.95 7.42
CA LYS A 105 1.26 8.07 6.20
C LYS A 105 2.07 8.05 4.92
N ASP A 106 3.38 8.33 4.99
CA ASP A 106 4.28 8.23 3.85
C ASP A 106 4.22 6.86 3.16
N PHE A 107 4.06 5.78 3.91
CA PHE A 107 3.94 4.43 3.33
C PHE A 107 2.74 4.33 2.39
N GLY A 108 1.55 4.65 2.89
CA GLY A 108 0.33 4.55 2.11
C GLY A 108 0.24 5.59 1.00
N ALA A 109 0.54 6.85 1.31
CA ALA A 109 0.41 7.96 0.37
C ALA A 109 1.37 7.83 -0.83
N ARG A 110 2.63 7.48 -0.58
CA ARG A 110 3.62 7.31 -1.65
C ARG A 110 3.32 6.11 -2.53
N PHE A 111 2.92 4.97 -1.94
CA PHE A 111 2.51 3.81 -2.73
C PHE A 111 1.23 4.10 -3.53
N MET A 112 0.24 4.76 -2.93
CA MET A 112 -0.97 5.22 -3.62
C MET A 112 -0.63 6.13 -4.82
N ALA A 113 0.29 7.07 -4.66
CA ALA A 113 0.71 7.97 -5.73
C ALA A 113 1.34 7.18 -6.91
N ARG A 114 2.13 6.12 -6.64
CA ARG A 114 2.66 5.24 -7.69
C ARG A 114 1.56 4.45 -8.39
N CYS A 115 0.60 3.92 -7.62
CA CYS A 115 -0.56 3.24 -8.20
C CYS A 115 -1.39 4.17 -9.10
N LEU A 116 -1.64 5.40 -8.65
CA LEU A 116 -2.37 6.39 -9.45
C LEU A 116 -1.61 6.72 -10.75
N GLY A 117 -0.29 6.92 -10.67
CA GLY A 117 0.54 7.18 -11.85
C GLY A 117 0.53 6.02 -12.86
N GLU A 118 0.52 4.77 -12.37
CA GLU A 118 0.47 3.58 -13.23
C GLU A 118 -0.93 3.34 -13.84
N PHE A 119 -1.97 3.60 -13.08
CA PHE A 119 -3.34 3.23 -13.47
C PHE A 119 -4.08 4.34 -14.22
N HIS A 120 -3.60 5.57 -14.15
CA HIS A 120 -4.25 6.70 -14.81
C HIS A 120 -3.96 6.69 -16.33
N ASP A 121 -5.02 6.77 -17.12
CA ASP A 121 -4.94 6.64 -18.58
C ASP A 121 -4.49 7.95 -19.28
N GLY A 122 -3.94 8.90 -18.53
CA GLY A 122 -3.47 10.19 -19.04
C GLY A 122 -4.48 11.34 -18.86
N GLY A 123 -4.01 12.55 -19.08
CA GLY A 123 -4.77 13.77 -18.84
C GLY A 123 -4.50 14.36 -17.44
N PRO A 124 -5.06 15.54 -17.12
CA PRO A 124 -4.86 16.17 -15.82
C PRO A 124 -5.61 15.42 -14.72
N MET A 125 -4.91 15.14 -13.61
CA MET A 125 -5.50 14.59 -12.40
C MET A 125 -5.40 15.63 -11.28
N THR A 126 -6.50 15.91 -10.60
CA THR A 126 -6.50 16.79 -9.43
C THR A 126 -6.72 15.96 -8.17
N ILE A 127 -5.78 16.03 -7.25
CA ILE A 127 -5.88 15.39 -5.93
C ILE A 127 -6.25 16.47 -4.93
N LEU A 128 -7.39 16.29 -4.27
CA LEU A 128 -7.85 17.17 -3.21
C LEU A 128 -7.57 16.51 -1.86
N THR A 129 -6.95 17.26 -0.96
CA THR A 129 -6.69 16.81 0.41
C THR A 129 -7.29 17.79 1.42
N ALA A 130 -7.90 17.25 2.48
CA ALA A 130 -8.38 18.02 3.63
C ALA A 130 -7.88 17.31 4.89
N THR A 131 -6.83 17.84 5.49
CA THR A 131 -6.12 17.16 6.59
C THR A 131 -5.80 18.12 7.73
N SER A 132 -5.38 17.56 8.87
CA SER A 132 -4.88 18.31 10.03
C SER A 132 -3.46 18.90 9.83
N GLY A 133 -2.81 18.65 8.69
CA GLY A 133 -1.54 19.23 8.31
C GLY A 133 -0.38 18.24 8.08
N ASP A 134 -0.55 16.98 8.44
CA ASP A 134 0.48 15.92 8.31
C ASP A 134 0.34 15.05 7.05
N THR A 135 -0.75 15.19 6.32
CA THR A 135 -1.06 14.36 5.13
C THR A 135 -1.22 15.18 3.85
N GLY A 136 -1.62 16.45 3.99
CA GLY A 136 -1.88 17.35 2.87
C GLY A 136 -0.65 17.98 2.25
#